data_79935ca92269dc0b44bae52b87e3f480
#
_entry.id   79935ca92269dc0b44bae52b87e3f480
#
_cell.length_a   1.000
_cell.length_b   1.000
_cell.length_c   1.000
_cell.angle_alpha   90.00
_cell.angle_beta   90.00
_cell.angle_gamma   90.00
#
_symmetry.space_group_name_H-M   'P 1'
#
loop_
_entity.id
_entity.type
_entity.pdbx_description
1 polymer ?
#
loop_
_entity_poly.entity_id
_entity_poly.type
_entity_poly.pdbx_seq_one_letter_code
_entity_poly.pdbx_strand_id
1 'polypeptide(L)'
;MRQEHRSILSVGRSIPSRAASLLPQLDSPPSASARIRKLATLAPHRRDAYLVAKCASGQGELVGNRGLLGHLPSSSMPPQKSPQSPVTCEQRVLISNEHGEKLVGLLHQTSSKKLVILCHGFRATKDDSILVDLVDAFTKEGISAFRFDFSGNGESEGEFQYGSYRKEAADLRSVVLYFSKQKYDIIALVGHSKGGNAVLLYASKYNDVPIIVNISGRFALERGIDGRLGKNFMQRINKDGYIDVKNRKGELEYRVSKASLEDRLSTDTLLSSRAISKDCRVLTIHGAKDEIVPAEDARQFAAHIPNHELRIMAEANHRYTGHEAELTSLVLGFVRRHLYHRSTPRLRPKL
;
A
#
# COMPACT_ATOMS: atom_id res chain seq x y z
N MET A 1 60.99 39.00 -7.65
CA MET A 1 61.07 40.05 -8.70
C MET A 1 59.64 40.28 -9.21
N ARG A 2 59.14 41.54 -8.99
CA ARG A 2 58.08 42.31 -9.68
C ARG A 2 56.74 41.55 -9.90
N GLN A 3 55.67 41.76 -9.10
CA GLN A 3 54.77 42.92 -9.03
C GLN A 3 54.43 43.50 -10.40
N GLU A 4 53.14 43.39 -10.77
CA GLU A 4 52.38 44.51 -11.30
C GLU A 4 50.89 44.37 -11.00
N HIS A 5 50.40 45.35 -10.24
CA HIS A 5 49.00 45.74 -10.04
C HIS A 5 48.46 46.40 -11.27
N ARG A 6 47.18 46.24 -11.59
CA ARG A 6 46.31 47.29 -12.11
C ARG A 6 44.89 47.13 -11.67
N SER A 7 44.49 48.12 -10.89
CA SER A 7 43.14 48.55 -10.56
C SER A 7 42.44 49.31 -11.69
N ILE A 8 41.15 49.62 -11.42
CA ILE A 8 40.32 50.75 -11.94
C ILE A 8 39.42 50.30 -13.10
N LEU A 9 38.09 50.53 -13.10
CA LEU A 9 37.21 51.61 -12.64
C LEU A 9 35.75 51.15 -12.55
N SER A 10 35.04 51.63 -11.53
CA SER A 10 33.60 51.67 -11.41
C SER A 10 33.00 52.71 -12.36
N VAL A 11 31.89 52.35 -13.02
CA VAL A 11 30.99 53.37 -13.61
C VAL A 11 29.56 53.02 -13.18
N GLY A 12 29.08 53.78 -12.22
CA GLY A 12 27.67 53.85 -11.88
C GLY A 12 26.88 54.55 -12.96
N ARG A 13 25.72 54.04 -13.29
CA ARG A 13 24.65 54.82 -13.94
C ARG A 13 23.33 54.56 -13.23
N SER A 14 22.82 55.64 -12.73
CA SER A 14 21.55 55.92 -12.11
C SER A 14 20.34 55.53 -12.97
N ILE A 15 19.32 55.01 -12.30
CA ILE A 15 17.99 54.75 -12.81
C ILE A 15 17.13 56.02 -12.62
N PRO A 16 16.33 56.47 -13.58
CA PRO A 16 15.22 57.38 -13.32
C PRO A 16 13.93 56.60 -13.09
N SER A 17 13.26 56.91 -11.98
CA SER A 17 11.87 56.55 -11.68
C SER A 17 10.89 57.38 -12.49
N ARG A 18 9.88 56.74 -13.08
CA ARG A 18 8.49 57.17 -13.40
C ARG A 18 7.92 56.16 -14.40
N ALA A 19 6.78 55.55 -14.16
CA ALA A 19 5.45 56.11 -14.05
C ALA A 19 4.47 55.04 -13.53
N ALA A 20 3.54 55.50 -12.75
CA ALA A 20 2.36 54.81 -12.28
C ALA A 20 1.29 54.63 -13.36
N SER A 21 0.35 53.73 -13.06
CA SER A 21 -1.01 53.61 -13.56
C SER A 21 -1.24 52.80 -14.84
N LEU A 22 -1.92 51.68 -14.67
CA LEU A 22 -3.25 51.38 -15.16
C LEU A 22 -3.55 49.87 -14.96
N LEU A 23 -4.29 49.56 -13.90
CA LEU A 23 -4.99 48.27 -13.75
C LEU A 23 -6.35 48.40 -14.43
N PRO A 24 -6.79 47.45 -15.24
CA PRO A 24 -8.19 47.36 -15.62
C PRO A 24 -8.97 46.71 -14.52
N GLN A 25 -10.07 47.32 -14.13
CA GLN A 25 -11.09 46.78 -13.26
C GLN A 25 -11.74 45.54 -13.92
N LEU A 26 -11.78 44.44 -13.20
CA LEU A 26 -12.58 43.28 -13.56
C LEU A 26 -14.00 43.48 -13.00
N ASP A 27 -14.97 43.52 -13.90
CA ASP A 27 -16.40 43.58 -13.63
C ASP A 27 -16.86 42.32 -12.87
N SER A 28 -17.70 42.56 -11.85
CA SER A 28 -18.41 41.56 -11.07
C SER A 28 -19.53 40.93 -11.92
N PRO A 29 -19.74 39.61 -11.85
CA PRO A 29 -20.92 39.00 -12.47
C PRO A 29 -22.18 39.22 -11.62
N PRO A 30 -23.38 39.30 -12.26
CA PRO A 30 -24.62 39.64 -11.61
C PRO A 30 -25.19 38.53 -10.73
N SER A 31 -25.82 38.93 -9.64
CA SER A 31 -26.61 38.12 -8.71
C SER A 31 -27.77 37.44 -9.42
N ALA A 32 -27.87 36.14 -9.37
CA ALA A 32 -29.07 35.37 -9.68
C ALA A 32 -29.85 35.07 -8.40
N SER A 33 -30.89 35.89 -8.19
CA SER A 33 -31.92 35.69 -7.16
C SER A 33 -32.89 34.58 -7.55
N ALA A 34 -33.20 33.73 -6.59
CA ALA A 34 -34.46 33.04 -6.30
C ALA A 34 -35.11 32.16 -7.39
N ARG A 35 -35.12 30.86 -7.13
CA ARG A 35 -36.37 30.07 -7.15
C ARG A 35 -36.31 28.94 -6.12
N ILE A 36 -36.88 29.21 -4.96
CA ILE A 36 -37.27 28.20 -3.97
C ILE A 36 -38.42 27.37 -4.56
N ARG A 37 -38.19 26.07 -4.77
CA ARG A 37 -39.25 25.09 -4.83
C ARG A 37 -39.04 24.08 -3.72
N LYS A 38 -40.01 24.05 -2.80
CA LYS A 38 -40.22 23.05 -1.77
C LYS A 38 -40.11 21.65 -2.39
N LEU A 39 -39.25 20.83 -1.86
CA LEU A 39 -39.38 19.38 -1.95
C LEU A 39 -39.14 18.78 -0.58
N ALA A 40 -39.99 17.87 -0.25
CA ALA A 40 -40.29 17.27 1.02
C ALA A 40 -39.10 16.65 1.72
N THR A 41 -39.08 16.81 3.03
CA THR A 41 -38.40 15.99 4.02
C THR A 41 -38.59 14.50 3.75
N LEU A 42 -37.53 13.81 3.37
CA LEU A 42 -37.42 12.38 3.50
C LEU A 42 -36.23 12.11 4.44
N ALA A 43 -36.56 11.43 5.54
CA ALA A 43 -35.63 10.98 6.57
C ALA A 43 -34.55 10.10 5.99
N PRO A 44 -33.32 10.09 6.58
CA PRO A 44 -32.24 9.22 6.10
C PRO A 44 -32.58 7.78 6.47
N HIS A 45 -32.85 6.95 5.48
CA HIS A 45 -32.85 5.52 5.65
C HIS A 45 -31.40 5.06 5.96
N ARG A 46 -31.21 4.62 7.19
CA ARG A 46 -30.14 3.71 7.57
C ARG A 46 -30.19 2.50 6.64
N ARG A 47 -29.20 2.34 5.80
CA ARG A 47 -28.86 1.06 5.18
C ARG A 47 -27.40 0.78 5.53
N ASP A 48 -27.29 0.17 6.69
CA ASP A 48 -26.07 -0.38 7.22
C ASP A 48 -25.56 -1.54 6.34
N ALA A 49 -24.23 -1.63 6.33
CA ALA A 49 -23.42 -2.65 5.72
C ALA A 49 -24.06 -4.05 5.74
N TYR A 50 -24.30 -4.63 4.58
CA TYR A 50 -24.59 -6.06 4.48
C TYR A 50 -23.28 -6.83 4.68
N LEU A 51 -23.12 -7.35 5.90
CA LEU A 51 -22.13 -8.38 6.21
C LEU A 51 -22.70 -9.71 5.69
N VAL A 52 -22.15 -10.22 4.60
CA VAL A 52 -22.42 -11.61 4.18
C VAL A 52 -21.30 -12.48 4.73
N ALA A 53 -21.51 -13.04 5.91
CA ALA A 53 -20.64 -14.05 6.49
C ALA A 53 -21.05 -15.45 5.99
N LYS A 54 -20.15 -16.16 5.32
CA LYS A 54 -20.27 -17.61 5.11
C LYS A 54 -19.43 -18.32 6.18
N CYS A 55 -20.05 -18.57 7.33
CA CYS A 55 -19.49 -19.52 8.30
C CYS A 55 -20.21 -20.86 8.14
N ALA A 56 -19.49 -21.87 7.74
CA ALA A 56 -20.02 -23.24 7.73
C ALA A 56 -20.04 -23.78 9.16
N SER A 57 -21.22 -23.80 9.80
CA SER A 57 -21.44 -24.51 11.06
C SER A 57 -21.72 -25.97 10.76
N GLY A 58 -20.74 -26.85 10.98
CA GLY A 58 -20.95 -28.28 11.01
C GLY A 58 -21.55 -28.71 12.34
N GLN A 59 -22.87 -28.91 12.40
CA GLN A 59 -23.52 -29.69 13.46
C GLN A 59 -23.79 -31.07 12.89
N GLY A 60 -23.03 -32.05 13.36
CA GLY A 60 -23.32 -33.48 13.15
C GLY A 60 -24.13 -34.01 14.33
N GLU A 61 -25.36 -34.41 14.07
CA GLU A 61 -26.20 -35.15 15.01
C GLU A 61 -25.63 -36.55 15.27
N LEU A 62 -25.46 -36.88 16.56
CA LEU A 62 -25.17 -38.24 17.03
C LEU A 62 -26.47 -38.96 17.30
N VAL A 63 -26.83 -39.93 16.46
CA VAL A 63 -27.86 -40.94 16.77
C VAL A 63 -27.21 -42.06 17.55
N GLY A 64 -27.70 -42.29 18.73
CA GLY A 64 -27.22 -43.33 19.63
C GLY A 64 -27.65 -44.71 19.21
N ASN A 65 -26.81 -45.70 19.43
CA ASN A 65 -27.25 -47.09 19.59
C ASN A 65 -26.53 -47.76 20.78
N ARG A 66 -27.33 -48.40 21.63
CA ARG A 66 -26.91 -49.13 22.85
C ARG A 66 -26.42 -50.53 22.49
N GLY A 67 -25.30 -50.92 23.05
CA GLY A 67 -24.88 -52.32 23.09
C GLY A 67 -23.93 -52.53 24.27
N LEU A 68 -24.39 -53.30 25.28
CA LEU A 68 -23.63 -53.77 26.44
C LEU A 68 -22.57 -54.78 26.03
N LEU A 69 -21.36 -54.71 26.62
CA LEU A 69 -20.69 -55.80 27.34
C LEU A 69 -19.27 -55.40 27.75
N GLY A 70 -18.92 -55.68 29.00
CA GLY A 70 -17.75 -55.24 29.72
C GLY A 70 -16.42 -55.84 29.29
N HIS A 71 -15.35 -55.17 29.69
CA HIS A 71 -14.17 -55.69 30.40
C HIS A 71 -13.14 -54.61 30.68
N LEU A 72 -12.73 -54.54 31.91
CA LEU A 72 -11.55 -54.05 32.65
C LEU A 72 -10.52 -53.08 32.02
N PRO A 73 -9.89 -52.21 32.82
CA PRO A 73 -9.27 -50.95 32.39
C PRO A 73 -7.80 -51.15 32.02
N SER A 74 -7.47 -50.78 30.82
CA SER A 74 -6.12 -50.47 30.38
C SER A 74 -5.94 -48.96 30.49
N SER A 75 -4.93 -48.52 31.21
CA SER A 75 -4.53 -47.13 31.36
C SER A 75 -4.10 -46.57 30.00
N SER A 76 -5.01 -45.93 29.27
CA SER A 76 -4.71 -45.17 28.07
C SER A 76 -4.59 -43.71 28.45
N MET A 77 -3.42 -43.12 28.19
CA MET A 77 -3.22 -41.67 28.19
C MET A 77 -4.31 -41.00 27.38
N PRO A 78 -4.81 -39.79 27.78
CA PRO A 78 -5.80 -39.08 27.01
C PRO A 78 -5.21 -38.74 25.64
N PRO A 79 -5.99 -38.81 24.55
CA PRO A 79 -5.50 -38.45 23.22
C PRO A 79 -5.06 -36.99 23.24
N GLN A 80 -3.80 -36.75 22.88
CA GLN A 80 -3.30 -35.41 22.60
C GLN A 80 -4.18 -34.81 21.50
N LYS A 81 -4.92 -33.74 21.83
CA LYS A 81 -5.64 -32.94 20.84
C LYS A 81 -4.60 -32.48 19.83
N SER A 82 -4.68 -32.98 18.62
CA SER A 82 -3.97 -32.38 17.48
C SER A 82 -4.28 -30.88 17.41
N PRO A 83 -3.31 -30.01 17.13
CA PRO A 83 -3.59 -28.60 16.98
C PRO A 83 -4.61 -28.40 15.86
N GLN A 84 -5.82 -28.00 16.25
CA GLN A 84 -6.86 -27.64 15.27
C GLN A 84 -6.32 -26.46 14.45
N SER A 85 -6.34 -26.60 13.12
CA SER A 85 -6.03 -25.49 12.21
C SER A 85 -6.88 -24.28 12.60
N PRO A 86 -6.31 -23.07 12.65
CA PRO A 86 -7.07 -21.88 13.03
C PRO A 86 -8.26 -21.69 12.07
N VAL A 87 -9.46 -21.57 12.63
CA VAL A 87 -10.68 -21.33 11.85
C VAL A 87 -10.54 -19.93 11.23
N THR A 88 -10.51 -19.87 9.92
CA THR A 88 -10.43 -18.62 9.16
C THR A 88 -11.81 -18.30 8.58
N CYS A 89 -12.31 -17.09 8.79
CA CYS A 89 -13.52 -16.60 8.15
C CYS A 89 -13.13 -15.53 7.13
N GLU A 90 -13.48 -15.73 5.85
CA GLU A 90 -13.30 -14.72 4.82
C GLU A 90 -14.52 -13.81 4.74
N GLN A 91 -14.29 -12.49 4.74
CA GLN A 91 -15.34 -11.47 4.67
C GLN A 91 -14.98 -10.44 3.61
N ARG A 92 -15.93 -10.17 2.71
CA ARG A 92 -15.84 -9.04 1.78
C ARG A 92 -16.14 -7.75 2.53
N VAL A 93 -15.22 -6.77 2.44
CA VAL A 93 -15.31 -5.49 3.14
C VAL A 93 -15.29 -4.35 2.13
N LEU A 94 -16.15 -3.35 2.36
CA LEU A 94 -16.21 -2.12 1.57
C LEU A 94 -15.77 -0.95 2.46
N ILE A 95 -14.78 -0.20 2.01
CA ILE A 95 -14.21 0.93 2.76
C ILE A 95 -14.27 2.18 1.88
N SER A 96 -14.91 3.25 2.38
CA SER A 96 -14.89 4.54 1.67
C SER A 96 -13.54 5.22 1.89
N ASN A 97 -12.88 5.63 0.81
CA ASN A 97 -11.69 6.47 0.88
C ASN A 97 -12.05 7.95 1.06
N GLU A 98 -11.06 8.83 1.12
CA GLU A 98 -11.25 10.28 1.30
C GLU A 98 -11.97 10.97 0.13
N HIS A 99 -12.01 10.32 -1.04
CA HIS A 99 -12.70 10.79 -2.25
C HIS A 99 -14.14 10.26 -2.36
N GLY A 100 -14.61 9.46 -1.37
CA GLY A 100 -15.93 8.82 -1.38
C GLY A 100 -16.00 7.55 -2.21
N GLU A 101 -14.90 7.13 -2.86
CA GLU A 101 -14.80 5.89 -3.64
C GLU A 101 -14.81 4.66 -2.71
N LYS A 102 -15.47 3.57 -3.11
CA LYS A 102 -15.51 2.32 -2.36
C LYS A 102 -14.32 1.44 -2.72
N LEU A 103 -13.43 1.23 -1.76
CA LEU A 103 -12.38 0.24 -1.85
C LEU A 103 -12.94 -1.13 -1.46
N VAL A 104 -12.65 -2.14 -2.27
CA VAL A 104 -13.11 -3.51 -2.05
C VAL A 104 -11.95 -4.38 -1.59
N GLY A 105 -12.16 -5.09 -0.50
CA GLY A 105 -11.15 -6.00 0.03
C GLY A 105 -11.74 -7.25 0.67
N LEU A 106 -10.86 -8.19 1.00
CA LEU A 106 -11.16 -9.45 1.66
C LEU A 106 -10.40 -9.53 2.98
N LEU A 107 -11.16 -9.62 4.06
CA LEU A 107 -10.62 -9.85 5.40
C LEU A 107 -10.62 -11.35 5.69
N HIS A 108 -9.44 -11.90 5.93
CA HIS A 108 -9.24 -13.26 6.43
C HIS A 108 -9.04 -13.19 7.94
N GLN A 109 -10.13 -13.31 8.67
CA GLN A 109 -10.14 -13.14 10.11
C GLN A 109 -9.82 -14.45 10.82
N THR A 110 -8.86 -14.39 11.73
CA THR A 110 -8.57 -15.43 12.73
C THR A 110 -9.18 -15.03 14.08
N SER A 111 -8.88 -15.76 15.15
CA SER A 111 -9.25 -15.37 16.52
C SER A 111 -8.49 -14.13 17.01
N SER A 112 -7.43 -13.71 16.30
CA SER A 112 -6.58 -12.57 16.67
C SER A 112 -7.09 -11.27 16.11
N LYS A 113 -6.96 -10.19 16.88
CA LYS A 113 -7.13 -8.79 16.40
C LYS A 113 -5.85 -8.20 15.80
N LYS A 114 -4.74 -8.92 15.77
CA LYS A 114 -3.55 -8.52 15.03
C LYS A 114 -3.82 -8.65 13.54
N LEU A 115 -3.57 -7.58 12.79
CA LEU A 115 -3.89 -7.50 11.37
C LEU A 115 -2.68 -7.09 10.54
N VAL A 116 -2.44 -7.81 9.46
CA VAL A 116 -1.54 -7.42 8.38
C VAL A 116 -2.36 -6.94 7.19
N ILE A 117 -2.00 -5.78 6.60
CA ILE A 117 -2.65 -5.25 5.40
C ILE A 117 -1.70 -5.45 4.21
N LEU A 118 -2.23 -6.00 3.11
CA LEU A 118 -1.50 -6.39 1.91
C LEU A 118 -1.91 -5.54 0.71
N CYS A 119 -0.91 -4.99 -0.01
CA CYS A 119 -1.06 -4.04 -1.09
C CYS A 119 -0.50 -4.59 -2.40
N HIS A 120 -1.34 -4.66 -3.44
CA HIS A 120 -0.98 -5.18 -4.76
C HIS A 120 -0.14 -4.19 -5.59
N GLY A 121 0.47 -4.69 -6.68
CA GLY A 121 1.27 -3.93 -7.60
C GLY A 121 0.48 -3.21 -8.72
N PHE A 122 1.23 -2.65 -9.67
CA PHE A 122 0.69 -1.96 -10.84
C PHE A 122 -0.21 -2.86 -11.68
N ARG A 123 -1.47 -2.44 -11.91
CA ARG A 123 -2.51 -3.19 -12.65
C ARG A 123 -2.77 -4.61 -12.12
N ALA A 124 -2.40 -4.88 -10.90
CA ALA A 124 -2.79 -6.09 -10.18
C ALA A 124 -4.07 -5.85 -9.37
N THR A 125 -4.50 -6.86 -8.66
CA THR A 125 -5.68 -6.79 -7.78
C THR A 125 -5.36 -7.45 -6.44
N LYS A 126 -6.29 -7.40 -5.51
CA LYS A 126 -6.23 -8.14 -4.24
C LYS A 126 -6.01 -9.65 -4.42
N ASP A 127 -6.33 -10.18 -5.62
CA ASP A 127 -6.21 -11.60 -5.95
C ASP A 127 -4.85 -11.99 -6.56
N ASP A 128 -3.87 -11.08 -6.47
CA ASP A 128 -2.48 -11.37 -6.84
C ASP A 128 -1.93 -12.55 -6.02
N SER A 129 -1.28 -13.52 -6.69
CA SER A 129 -0.80 -14.76 -6.07
C SER A 129 0.12 -14.50 -4.88
N ILE A 130 1.01 -13.50 -4.96
CA ILE A 130 1.91 -13.14 -3.84
C ILE A 130 1.09 -12.73 -2.60
N LEU A 131 0.00 -11.98 -2.79
CA LEU A 131 -0.86 -11.56 -1.69
C LEU A 131 -1.64 -12.73 -1.10
N VAL A 132 -2.13 -13.63 -1.94
CA VAL A 132 -2.87 -14.83 -1.53
C VAL A 132 -1.97 -15.77 -0.70
N ASP A 133 -0.75 -16.03 -1.17
CA ASP A 133 0.23 -16.87 -0.47
C ASP A 133 0.60 -16.28 0.91
N LEU A 134 0.75 -14.95 0.98
CA LEU A 134 1.00 -14.25 2.24
C LEU A 134 -0.18 -14.34 3.20
N VAL A 135 -1.42 -14.21 2.71
CA VAL A 135 -2.64 -14.42 3.52
C VAL A 135 -2.62 -15.79 4.16
N ASP A 136 -2.38 -16.83 3.35
CA ASP A 136 -2.33 -18.22 3.83
C ASP A 136 -1.27 -18.42 4.92
N ALA A 137 -0.10 -17.83 4.73
CA ALA A 137 0.96 -17.91 5.71
C ALA A 137 0.61 -17.21 7.02
N PHE A 138 0.08 -16.00 6.97
CA PHE A 138 -0.29 -15.24 8.17
C PHE A 138 -1.45 -15.89 8.93
N THR A 139 -2.46 -16.37 8.22
CA THR A 139 -3.63 -16.98 8.85
C THR A 139 -3.31 -18.33 9.51
N LYS A 140 -2.41 -19.13 8.93
CA LYS A 140 -1.88 -20.36 9.57
C LYS A 140 -1.17 -20.07 10.90
N GLU A 141 -0.58 -18.89 11.04
CA GLU A 141 0.03 -18.42 12.31
C GLU A 141 -0.96 -17.70 13.24
N GLY A 142 -2.24 -17.71 12.92
CA GLY A 142 -3.27 -17.07 13.73
C GLY A 142 -3.27 -15.55 13.65
N ILE A 143 -2.64 -14.96 12.62
CA ILE A 143 -2.62 -13.50 12.35
C ILE A 143 -3.65 -13.22 11.26
N SER A 144 -4.59 -12.29 11.53
CA SER A 144 -5.56 -11.86 10.52
C SER A 144 -4.87 -11.10 9.39
N ALA A 145 -5.39 -11.23 8.17
CA ALA A 145 -4.85 -10.55 7.00
C ALA A 145 -5.97 -9.87 6.20
N PHE A 146 -5.68 -8.69 5.65
CA PHE A 146 -6.59 -7.96 4.77
C PHE A 146 -5.87 -7.61 3.47
N ARG A 147 -6.45 -8.01 2.33
CA ARG A 147 -6.01 -7.65 0.99
C ARG A 147 -7.12 -6.89 0.28
N PHE A 148 -6.79 -5.84 -0.46
CA PHE A 148 -7.77 -4.97 -1.08
C PHE A 148 -7.31 -4.45 -2.42
N ASP A 149 -8.25 -3.98 -3.23
CA ASP A 149 -7.97 -3.28 -4.48
C ASP A 149 -7.83 -1.79 -4.21
N PHE A 150 -6.74 -1.17 -4.67
CA PHE A 150 -6.62 0.29 -4.70
C PHE A 150 -7.67 0.91 -5.62
N SER A 151 -8.05 2.16 -5.40
CA SER A 151 -8.99 2.87 -6.26
C SER A 151 -8.62 2.77 -7.75
N GLY A 152 -9.64 2.51 -8.59
CA GLY A 152 -9.46 2.30 -10.02
C GLY A 152 -8.84 0.95 -10.41
N ASN A 153 -8.70 0.00 -9.48
CA ASN A 153 -8.22 -1.35 -9.75
C ASN A 153 -9.26 -2.38 -9.28
N GLY A 154 -9.26 -3.54 -9.92
CA GLY A 154 -10.10 -4.68 -9.55
C GLY A 154 -11.58 -4.32 -9.44
N GLU A 155 -12.16 -4.53 -8.24
CA GLU A 155 -13.55 -4.24 -7.92
C GLU A 155 -13.75 -2.86 -7.24
N SER A 156 -12.66 -2.13 -6.94
CA SER A 156 -12.74 -0.83 -6.30
C SER A 156 -13.20 0.25 -7.27
N GLU A 157 -13.98 1.21 -6.75
CA GLU A 157 -14.42 2.38 -7.51
C GLU A 157 -13.25 3.31 -7.86
N GLY A 158 -13.51 4.28 -8.75
CA GLY A 158 -12.53 5.23 -9.23
C GLY A 158 -11.94 4.86 -10.59
N GLU A 159 -11.07 5.71 -11.10
CA GLU A 159 -10.38 5.50 -12.37
C GLU A 159 -8.94 5.03 -12.15
N PHE A 160 -8.51 4.06 -12.95
CA PHE A 160 -7.12 3.62 -12.93
C PHE A 160 -6.16 4.77 -13.30
N GLN A 161 -5.13 4.94 -12.49
CA GLN A 161 -4.12 5.97 -12.69
C GLN A 161 -2.71 5.36 -12.78
N TYR A 162 -1.94 5.75 -13.79
CA TYR A 162 -0.58 5.26 -14.03
C TYR A 162 0.39 5.58 -12.89
N GLY A 163 0.39 6.85 -12.45
CA GLY A 163 1.14 7.34 -11.31
C GLY A 163 0.38 7.16 -10.00
N SER A 164 -0.15 8.25 -9.45
CA SER A 164 -1.04 8.29 -8.27
C SER A 164 -0.51 7.53 -7.04
N TYR A 165 0.79 7.60 -6.81
CA TYR A 165 1.43 6.98 -5.64
C TYR A 165 0.89 7.57 -4.33
N ARG A 166 0.64 8.89 -4.32
CA ARG A 166 0.09 9.59 -3.14
C ARG A 166 -1.36 9.21 -2.88
N LYS A 167 -2.17 9.01 -3.94
CA LYS A 167 -3.55 8.54 -3.83
C LYS A 167 -3.60 7.12 -3.25
N GLU A 168 -2.74 6.20 -3.72
CA GLU A 168 -2.67 4.84 -3.18
C GLU A 168 -2.24 4.84 -1.69
N ALA A 169 -1.31 5.70 -1.29
CA ALA A 169 -0.98 5.86 0.12
C ALA A 169 -2.14 6.43 0.94
N ALA A 170 -3.00 7.28 0.37
CA ALA A 170 -4.22 7.80 1.01
C ALA A 170 -5.33 6.75 1.06
N ASP A 171 -5.50 5.92 0.04
CA ASP A 171 -6.38 4.75 0.08
C ASP A 171 -5.98 3.82 1.22
N LEU A 172 -4.68 3.50 1.32
CA LEU A 172 -4.16 2.70 2.42
C LEU A 172 -4.40 3.35 3.79
N ARG A 173 -4.34 4.70 3.88
CA ARG A 173 -4.73 5.42 5.11
C ARG A 173 -6.17 5.17 5.49
N SER A 174 -7.08 5.21 4.53
CA SER A 174 -8.50 4.95 4.76
C SER A 174 -8.73 3.53 5.28
N VAL A 175 -8.01 2.55 4.74
CA VAL A 175 -8.04 1.15 5.20
C VAL A 175 -7.52 1.01 6.62
N VAL A 176 -6.37 1.59 6.94
CA VAL A 176 -5.79 1.56 8.30
C VAL A 176 -6.73 2.18 9.32
N LEU A 177 -7.30 3.35 9.01
CA LEU A 177 -8.26 4.02 9.89
C LEU A 177 -9.53 3.22 10.11
N TYR A 178 -10.05 2.56 9.06
CA TYR A 178 -11.22 1.71 9.15
C TYR A 178 -11.01 0.57 10.14
N PHE A 179 -9.94 -0.19 10.03
CA PHE A 179 -9.65 -1.30 10.93
C PHE A 179 -9.25 -0.85 12.34
N SER A 180 -8.55 0.27 12.47
CA SER A 180 -8.24 0.86 13.78
C SER A 180 -9.50 1.22 14.56
N LYS A 181 -10.54 1.76 13.89
CA LYS A 181 -11.86 2.03 14.51
C LYS A 181 -12.53 0.74 14.99
N GLN A 182 -12.30 -0.39 14.34
CA GLN A 182 -12.79 -1.71 14.73
C GLN A 182 -11.91 -2.44 15.74
N LYS A 183 -10.94 -1.72 16.32
CA LYS A 183 -10.03 -2.25 17.36
C LYS A 183 -9.11 -3.38 16.87
N TYR A 184 -8.77 -3.38 15.57
CA TYR A 184 -7.65 -4.19 15.10
C TYR A 184 -6.33 -3.49 15.45
N ASP A 185 -5.34 -4.30 15.82
CA ASP A 185 -3.94 -3.88 15.96
C ASP A 185 -3.25 -4.12 14.63
N ILE A 186 -3.03 -3.04 13.85
CA ILE A 186 -2.34 -3.11 12.56
C ILE A 186 -0.85 -3.28 12.81
N ILE A 187 -0.37 -4.52 12.71
CA ILE A 187 1.00 -4.88 13.05
C ILE A 187 1.99 -4.68 11.91
N ALA A 188 1.52 -4.80 10.66
CA ALA A 188 2.38 -4.61 9.48
C ALA A 188 1.58 -4.17 8.25
N LEU A 189 2.27 -3.43 7.35
CA LEU A 189 1.87 -3.20 5.98
C LEU A 189 2.87 -3.90 5.06
N VAL A 190 2.36 -4.67 4.10
CA VAL A 190 3.17 -5.39 3.12
C VAL A 190 2.72 -4.99 1.73
N GLY A 191 3.65 -4.61 0.85
CA GLY A 191 3.29 -4.22 -0.51
C GLY A 191 4.25 -4.80 -1.54
N HIS A 192 3.69 -5.25 -2.68
CA HIS A 192 4.45 -5.71 -3.84
C HIS A 192 4.54 -4.64 -4.92
N SER A 193 5.72 -4.43 -5.50
CA SER A 193 5.96 -3.54 -6.63
C SER A 193 5.46 -2.11 -6.34
N LYS A 194 4.50 -1.55 -7.07
CA LYS A 194 3.87 -0.25 -6.79
C LYS A 194 3.25 -0.20 -5.39
N GLY A 195 2.65 -1.31 -4.91
CA GLY A 195 2.19 -1.44 -3.53
C GLY A 195 3.30 -1.33 -2.49
N GLY A 196 4.53 -1.79 -2.83
CA GLY A 196 5.73 -1.58 -2.03
C GLY A 196 6.06 -0.09 -1.87
N ASN A 197 5.93 0.69 -2.94
CA ASN A 197 6.05 2.15 -2.85
C ASN A 197 4.94 2.78 -2.00
N ALA A 198 3.70 2.30 -2.13
CA ALA A 198 2.56 2.83 -1.36
C ALA A 198 2.76 2.64 0.15
N VAL A 199 3.24 1.47 0.61
CA VAL A 199 3.49 1.23 2.04
C VAL A 199 4.67 2.05 2.58
N LEU A 200 5.71 2.31 1.76
CA LEU A 200 6.83 3.18 2.14
C LEU A 200 6.39 4.65 2.24
N LEU A 201 5.60 5.14 1.26
CA LEU A 201 5.01 6.49 1.30
C LEU A 201 4.07 6.65 2.51
N TYR A 202 3.26 5.63 2.80
CA TYR A 202 2.44 5.61 3.99
C TYR A 202 3.28 5.79 5.26
N ALA A 203 4.32 4.96 5.41
CA ALA A 203 5.19 5.00 6.58
C ALA A 203 5.89 6.35 6.75
N SER A 204 6.34 6.98 5.65
CA SER A 204 6.98 8.29 5.69
C SER A 204 6.06 9.41 6.18
N LYS A 205 4.76 9.26 5.95
CA LYS A 205 3.76 10.30 6.26
C LYS A 205 3.11 10.12 7.63
N TYR A 206 2.78 8.88 8.03
CA TYR A 206 1.91 8.65 9.18
C TYR A 206 2.63 8.06 10.40
N ASN A 207 3.69 7.28 10.21
CA ASN A 207 4.53 6.70 11.28
C ASN A 207 3.75 5.98 12.42
N ASP A 208 2.60 5.40 12.11
CA ASP A 208 1.68 4.77 13.08
C ASP A 208 1.59 3.24 12.96
N VAL A 209 2.27 2.64 11.97
CA VAL A 209 2.38 1.19 11.81
C VAL A 209 3.85 0.77 12.03
N PRO A 210 4.08 -0.24 12.88
CA PRO A 210 5.44 -0.55 13.36
C PRO A 210 6.31 -1.33 12.38
N ILE A 211 5.71 -2.06 11.43
CA ILE A 211 6.43 -2.95 10.51
C ILE A 211 5.99 -2.66 9.09
N ILE A 212 6.94 -2.45 8.21
CA ILE A 212 6.72 -2.25 6.77
C ILE A 212 7.54 -3.29 5.99
N VAL A 213 6.90 -3.93 5.01
CA VAL A 213 7.58 -4.83 4.10
C VAL A 213 7.37 -4.34 2.66
N ASN A 214 8.46 -3.99 2.03
CA ASN A 214 8.55 -3.57 0.63
C ASN A 214 9.08 -4.75 -0.20
N ILE A 215 8.26 -5.29 -1.09
CA ILE A 215 8.63 -6.37 -2.01
C ILE A 215 8.78 -5.77 -3.40
N SER A 216 9.99 -5.68 -3.93
CA SER A 216 10.31 -5.19 -5.28
C SER A 216 9.78 -3.80 -5.61
N GLY A 217 9.68 -2.88 -4.63
CA GLY A 217 9.33 -1.47 -4.88
C GLY A 217 10.41 -0.75 -5.66
N ARG A 218 10.01 0.29 -6.41
CA ARG A 218 10.92 1.10 -7.26
C ARG A 218 11.40 2.35 -6.52
N PHE A 219 12.71 2.53 -6.43
CA PHE A 219 13.30 3.75 -5.86
C PHE A 219 13.34 4.89 -6.88
N ALA A 220 13.87 4.62 -8.07
CA ALA A 220 14.02 5.61 -9.14
C ALA A 220 12.75 5.66 -10.01
N LEU A 221 11.71 6.41 -9.58
CA LEU A 221 10.41 6.45 -10.24
C LEU A 221 10.45 7.05 -11.65
N GLU A 222 11.45 7.83 -11.98
CA GLU A 222 11.69 8.39 -13.31
C GLU A 222 12.15 7.33 -14.33
N ARG A 223 12.61 6.16 -13.87
CA ARG A 223 13.10 5.08 -14.73
C ARG A 223 12.00 4.16 -15.23
N GLY A 224 12.22 3.54 -16.38
CA GLY A 224 11.34 2.52 -16.98
C GLY A 224 10.04 3.08 -17.54
N ILE A 225 9.92 4.41 -17.70
CA ILE A 225 8.75 5.07 -18.30
C ILE A 225 8.81 4.94 -19.83
N ASP A 226 9.97 5.18 -20.39
CA ASP A 226 10.24 5.15 -21.84
C ASP A 226 9.97 3.77 -22.46
N GLY A 227 10.25 2.70 -21.76
CA GLY A 227 9.92 1.33 -22.18
C GLY A 227 8.41 1.06 -22.32
N ARG A 228 7.58 1.79 -21.58
CA ARG A 228 6.11 1.68 -21.61
C ARG A 228 5.44 2.72 -22.50
N LEU A 229 5.91 3.96 -22.44
CA LEU A 229 5.28 5.10 -23.09
C LEU A 229 6.00 5.56 -24.37
N GLY A 230 7.19 4.97 -24.66
CA GLY A 230 8.06 5.38 -25.79
C GLY A 230 8.96 6.56 -25.44
N LYS A 231 10.09 6.68 -26.14
CA LYS A 231 11.14 7.67 -25.85
C LYS A 231 10.66 9.13 -25.84
N ASN A 232 9.65 9.45 -26.64
CA ASN A 232 9.13 10.83 -26.78
C ASN A 232 7.89 11.08 -25.89
N PHE A 233 7.73 10.33 -24.81
CA PHE A 233 6.54 10.41 -23.96
C PHE A 233 6.30 11.81 -23.38
N MET A 234 7.35 12.53 -23.00
CA MET A 234 7.22 13.91 -22.47
C MET A 234 6.67 14.89 -23.51
N GLN A 235 7.14 14.81 -24.78
CA GLN A 235 6.63 15.66 -25.84
C GLN A 235 5.16 15.36 -26.15
N ARG A 236 4.82 14.06 -26.25
CA ARG A 236 3.45 13.61 -26.53
C ARG A 236 2.49 14.02 -25.43
N ILE A 237 2.82 13.76 -24.17
CA ILE A 237 1.92 14.07 -23.06
C ILE A 237 1.75 15.60 -22.85
N ASN A 238 2.79 16.38 -23.13
CA ASN A 238 2.67 17.85 -23.07
C ASN A 238 1.82 18.42 -24.21
N LYS A 239 1.83 17.79 -25.38
CA LYS A 239 1.02 18.17 -26.53
C LYS A 239 -0.44 17.75 -26.37
N ASP A 240 -0.68 16.50 -26.00
CA ASP A 240 -1.98 15.86 -26.09
C ASP A 240 -2.70 15.78 -24.72
N GLY A 241 -2.00 16.04 -23.62
CA GLY A 241 -2.50 15.93 -22.23
C GLY A 241 -2.55 14.50 -21.69
N TYR A 242 -2.43 13.49 -22.57
CA TYR A 242 -2.46 12.08 -22.20
C TYR A 242 -1.71 11.20 -23.20
N ILE A 243 -1.48 9.95 -22.83
CA ILE A 243 -0.96 8.89 -23.69
C ILE A 243 -1.81 7.64 -23.51
N ASP A 244 -2.37 7.12 -24.59
CA ASP A 244 -3.04 5.83 -24.59
C ASP A 244 -2.03 4.71 -24.79
N VAL A 245 -2.02 3.78 -23.85
CA VAL A 245 -1.23 2.56 -23.92
C VAL A 245 -2.12 1.45 -24.47
N LYS A 246 -1.67 0.82 -25.57
CA LYS A 246 -2.42 -0.21 -26.28
C LYS A 246 -1.73 -1.58 -26.16
N ASN A 247 -2.52 -2.62 -26.14
CA ASN A 247 -2.02 -3.99 -26.19
C ASN A 247 -1.51 -4.36 -27.60
N ARG A 248 -1.00 -5.59 -27.74
CA ARG A 248 -0.48 -6.09 -29.04
C ARG A 248 -1.54 -6.16 -30.15
N LYS A 249 -2.83 -6.15 -29.80
CA LYS A 249 -3.96 -6.12 -30.74
C LYS A 249 -4.38 -4.69 -31.13
N GLY A 250 -3.76 -3.66 -30.51
CA GLY A 250 -4.11 -2.25 -30.73
C GLY A 250 -5.27 -1.75 -29.86
N GLU A 251 -5.81 -2.57 -28.96
CA GLU A 251 -6.88 -2.20 -28.04
C GLU A 251 -6.32 -1.37 -26.87
N LEU A 252 -7.11 -0.42 -26.40
CA LEU A 252 -6.73 0.41 -25.24
C LEU A 252 -6.61 -0.45 -23.99
N GLU A 253 -5.44 -0.45 -23.37
CA GLU A 253 -5.22 -1.07 -22.06
C GLU A 253 -5.46 -0.08 -20.92
N TYR A 254 -4.89 1.12 -21.04
CA TYR A 254 -5.09 2.20 -20.08
C TYR A 254 -4.60 3.52 -20.67
N ARG A 255 -5.09 4.62 -20.07
CA ARG A 255 -4.65 5.98 -20.38
C ARG A 255 -3.73 6.50 -19.29
N VAL A 256 -2.66 7.18 -19.70
CA VAL A 256 -1.76 7.92 -18.81
C VAL A 256 -2.08 9.39 -18.97
N SER A 257 -2.70 10.00 -17.97
CA SER A 257 -2.91 11.45 -17.94
C SER A 257 -1.62 12.18 -17.54
N LYS A 258 -1.48 13.42 -17.99
CA LYS A 258 -0.35 14.28 -17.60
C LYS A 258 -0.25 14.38 -16.08
N ALA A 259 -1.37 14.62 -15.38
CA ALA A 259 -1.41 14.71 -13.92
C ALA A 259 -0.89 13.44 -13.24
N SER A 260 -1.29 12.25 -13.73
CA SER A 260 -0.83 10.99 -13.13
C SER A 260 0.66 10.71 -13.39
N LEU A 261 1.19 11.16 -14.52
CA LEU A 261 2.63 11.10 -14.78
C LEU A 261 3.41 12.09 -13.91
N GLU A 262 2.89 13.31 -13.75
CA GLU A 262 3.47 14.33 -12.87
C GLU A 262 3.50 13.86 -11.39
N ASP A 263 2.43 13.21 -10.89
CA ASP A 263 2.44 12.60 -9.55
C ASP A 263 3.58 11.60 -9.40
N ARG A 264 3.77 10.71 -10.38
CA ARG A 264 4.88 9.77 -10.39
C ARG A 264 6.24 10.45 -10.36
N LEU A 265 6.46 11.43 -11.23
CA LEU A 265 7.75 12.11 -11.40
C LEU A 265 8.08 13.07 -10.24
N SER A 266 7.05 13.62 -9.58
CA SER A 266 7.21 14.49 -8.40
C SER A 266 7.25 13.75 -7.07
N THR A 267 7.05 12.43 -7.07
CA THR A 267 7.14 11.62 -5.85
C THR A 267 8.61 11.36 -5.50
N ASP A 268 9.09 12.04 -4.46
CA ASP A 268 10.47 11.92 -3.97
C ASP A 268 10.60 10.73 -3.02
N THR A 269 11.11 9.63 -3.55
CA THR A 269 11.36 8.39 -2.80
C THR A 269 12.51 8.51 -1.82
N LEU A 270 13.52 9.33 -2.13
CA LEU A 270 14.67 9.60 -1.24
C LEU A 270 14.21 10.34 0.03
N LEU A 271 13.49 11.44 -0.15
CA LEU A 271 12.94 12.21 0.96
C LEU A 271 11.98 11.34 1.79
N SER A 272 11.09 10.59 1.13
CA SER A 272 10.17 9.68 1.80
C SER A 272 10.91 8.60 2.61
N SER A 273 11.95 8.00 2.05
CA SER A 273 12.76 6.98 2.76
C SER A 273 13.38 7.53 4.04
N ARG A 274 13.95 8.73 3.98
CA ARG A 274 14.58 9.39 5.14
C ARG A 274 13.58 9.84 6.19
N ALA A 275 12.33 10.09 5.82
CA ALA A 275 11.26 10.51 6.72
C ALA A 275 10.62 9.37 7.51
N ILE A 276 10.89 8.10 7.16
CA ILE A 276 10.41 6.95 7.92
C ILE A 276 11.05 6.96 9.32
N SER A 277 10.21 6.81 10.36
CA SER A 277 10.69 6.80 11.75
C SER A 277 11.70 5.67 12.00
N LYS A 278 12.74 5.97 12.78
CA LYS A 278 13.68 4.95 13.27
C LYS A 278 13.03 3.87 14.15
N ASP A 279 11.82 4.12 14.66
CA ASP A 279 11.05 3.14 15.44
C ASP A 279 10.27 2.18 14.55
N CYS A 280 10.08 2.50 13.27
CA CYS A 280 9.51 1.61 12.26
C CYS A 280 10.55 0.62 11.76
N ARG A 281 10.21 -0.66 11.74
CA ARG A 281 11.05 -1.74 11.18
C ARG A 281 10.70 -1.93 9.72
N VAL A 282 11.66 -1.77 8.84
CA VAL A 282 11.44 -1.90 7.39
C VAL A 282 12.25 -3.06 6.83
N LEU A 283 11.59 -3.92 6.06
CA LEU A 283 12.23 -4.96 5.26
C LEU A 283 12.04 -4.64 3.79
N THR A 284 13.10 -4.68 3.00
CA THR A 284 12.99 -4.76 1.54
C THR A 284 13.47 -6.14 1.08
N ILE A 285 12.61 -6.83 0.33
CA ILE A 285 12.95 -8.07 -0.39
C ILE A 285 12.96 -7.75 -1.88
N HIS A 286 13.98 -8.24 -2.63
CA HIS A 286 14.09 -7.98 -4.06
C HIS A 286 14.73 -9.16 -4.78
N GLY A 287 14.18 -9.53 -5.94
CA GLY A 287 14.77 -10.55 -6.79
C GLY A 287 15.98 -10.00 -7.57
N ALA A 288 17.12 -10.71 -7.57
CA ALA A 288 18.29 -10.27 -8.34
C ALA A 288 18.07 -10.37 -9.85
N LYS A 289 17.14 -11.22 -10.30
CA LYS A 289 16.73 -11.36 -11.70
C LYS A 289 15.45 -10.60 -12.03
N ASP A 290 15.10 -9.58 -11.24
CA ASP A 290 13.92 -8.74 -11.48
C ASP A 290 14.10 -7.94 -12.79
N GLU A 291 13.28 -8.27 -13.77
CA GLU A 291 13.29 -7.71 -15.12
C GLU A 291 12.48 -6.40 -15.24
N ILE A 292 11.74 -6.04 -14.18
CA ILE A 292 10.89 -4.85 -14.16
C ILE A 292 11.53 -3.73 -13.34
N VAL A 293 12.00 -4.05 -12.14
CA VAL A 293 12.63 -3.11 -11.20
C VAL A 293 14.02 -3.61 -10.86
N PRO A 294 15.08 -2.87 -11.20
CA PRO A 294 16.44 -3.28 -10.88
C PRO A 294 16.67 -3.46 -9.38
N ALA A 295 17.38 -4.52 -8.97
CA ALA A 295 17.70 -4.79 -7.57
C ALA A 295 18.51 -3.66 -6.90
N GLU A 296 19.12 -2.78 -7.69
CA GLU A 296 19.78 -1.56 -7.21
C GLU A 296 18.81 -0.63 -6.48
N ASP A 297 17.55 -0.57 -6.91
CA ASP A 297 16.52 0.24 -6.24
C ASP A 297 16.32 -0.22 -4.77
N ALA A 298 16.44 -1.52 -4.50
CA ALA A 298 16.38 -2.05 -3.13
C ALA A 298 17.58 -1.62 -2.27
N ARG A 299 18.77 -1.53 -2.86
CA ARG A 299 19.99 -1.03 -2.19
C ARG A 299 19.86 0.45 -1.86
N GLN A 300 19.22 1.24 -2.73
CA GLN A 300 18.93 2.65 -2.46
C GLN A 300 17.98 2.79 -1.29
N PHE A 301 16.91 2.00 -1.20
CA PHE A 301 16.05 1.99 0.00
C PHE A 301 16.84 1.65 1.25
N ALA A 302 17.69 0.62 1.20
CA ALA A 302 18.50 0.21 2.33
C ALA A 302 19.51 1.28 2.81
N ALA A 303 20.03 2.08 1.90
CA ALA A 303 20.97 3.15 2.20
C ALA A 303 20.31 4.36 2.89
N HIS A 304 18.99 4.54 2.74
CA HIS A 304 18.31 5.76 3.14
C HIS A 304 17.24 5.59 4.22
N ILE A 305 16.71 4.39 4.43
CA ILE A 305 15.75 4.10 5.50
C ILE A 305 16.49 3.80 6.80
N PRO A 306 16.20 4.51 7.92
CA PRO A 306 17.02 4.43 9.14
C PRO A 306 17.06 3.05 9.82
N ASN A 307 15.98 2.28 9.76
CA ASN A 307 15.86 1.00 10.45
C ASN A 307 15.43 -0.10 9.48
N HIS A 308 16.37 -0.50 8.64
CA HIS A 308 16.13 -1.28 7.45
C HIS A 308 16.88 -2.62 7.45
N GLU A 309 16.21 -3.66 6.96
CA GLU A 309 16.79 -4.96 6.61
C GLU A 309 16.61 -5.19 5.11
N LEU A 310 17.67 -5.61 4.42
CA LEU A 310 17.66 -5.93 2.98
C LEU A 310 17.82 -7.42 2.77
N ARG A 311 16.99 -7.99 1.90
CA ARG A 311 17.10 -9.37 1.40
C ARG A 311 17.09 -9.36 -0.13
N ILE A 312 18.17 -9.80 -0.74
CA ILE A 312 18.24 -10.04 -2.19
C ILE A 312 18.15 -11.55 -2.44
N MET A 313 17.13 -11.96 -3.19
CA MET A 313 16.94 -13.35 -3.60
C MET A 313 17.61 -13.58 -4.96
N ALA A 314 18.70 -14.34 -5.00
CA ALA A 314 19.62 -14.43 -6.14
C ALA A 314 18.93 -14.84 -7.46
N GLU A 315 17.99 -15.79 -7.39
CA GLU A 315 17.37 -16.37 -8.58
C GLU A 315 15.97 -15.85 -8.87
N ALA A 316 15.39 -15.03 -7.97
CA ALA A 316 14.01 -14.58 -8.09
C ALA A 316 13.86 -13.46 -9.13
N ASN A 317 12.78 -13.55 -9.93
CA ASN A 317 12.31 -12.52 -10.84
C ASN A 317 11.34 -11.56 -10.12
N HIS A 318 10.71 -10.61 -10.86
CA HIS A 318 9.76 -9.66 -10.29
C HIS A 318 8.53 -10.30 -9.63
N ARG A 319 8.10 -11.46 -10.15
CA ARG A 319 6.94 -12.23 -9.68
C ARG A 319 7.29 -13.31 -8.67
N TYR A 320 8.57 -13.50 -8.38
CA TYR A 320 9.08 -14.55 -7.49
C TYR A 320 8.70 -15.97 -7.92
N THR A 321 8.54 -16.18 -9.23
CA THR A 321 8.12 -17.47 -9.80
C THR A 321 9.08 -18.60 -9.40
N GLY A 322 8.55 -19.63 -8.73
CA GLY A 322 9.34 -20.73 -8.16
C GLY A 322 10.06 -20.39 -6.85
N HIS A 323 9.83 -19.18 -6.30
CA HIS A 323 10.42 -18.71 -5.06
C HIS A 323 9.37 -18.20 -4.05
N GLU A 324 8.09 -18.53 -4.28
CA GLU A 324 6.96 -18.04 -3.49
C GLU A 324 7.06 -18.46 -2.02
N ALA A 325 7.45 -19.71 -1.78
CA ALA A 325 7.61 -20.24 -0.42
C ALA A 325 8.74 -19.56 0.36
N GLU A 326 9.87 -19.29 -0.31
CA GLU A 326 11.00 -18.55 0.28
C GLU A 326 10.61 -17.10 0.59
N LEU A 327 9.97 -16.41 -0.36
CA LEU A 327 9.46 -15.05 -0.16
C LEU A 327 8.53 -14.99 1.05
N THR A 328 7.54 -15.87 1.10
CA THR A 328 6.55 -15.96 2.17
C THR A 328 7.20 -16.21 3.52
N SER A 329 8.17 -17.13 3.59
CA SER A 329 8.94 -17.42 4.80
C SER A 329 9.75 -16.21 5.29
N LEU A 330 10.38 -15.46 4.39
CA LEU A 330 11.13 -14.25 4.74
C LEU A 330 10.22 -13.16 5.32
N VAL A 331 9.07 -12.91 4.68
CA VAL A 331 8.09 -11.92 5.15
C VAL A 331 7.53 -12.30 6.51
N LEU A 332 7.03 -13.52 6.65
CA LEU A 332 6.46 -14.04 7.88
C LEU A 332 7.49 -14.04 9.02
N GLY A 333 8.70 -14.51 8.74
CA GLY A 333 9.80 -14.56 9.71
C GLY A 333 10.19 -13.17 10.22
N PHE A 334 10.21 -12.16 9.35
CA PHE A 334 10.48 -10.78 9.72
C PHE A 334 9.38 -10.21 10.62
N VAL A 335 8.12 -10.36 10.23
CA VAL A 335 6.98 -9.85 11.00
C VAL A 335 6.93 -10.51 12.38
N ARG A 336 7.06 -11.85 12.46
CA ARG A 336 7.08 -12.58 13.74
C ARG A 336 8.19 -12.10 14.67
N ARG A 337 9.41 -11.98 14.17
CA ARG A 337 10.59 -11.56 14.95
C ARG A 337 10.37 -10.21 15.63
N HIS A 338 9.79 -9.25 14.92
CA HIS A 338 9.58 -7.90 15.45
C HIS A 338 8.28 -7.74 16.23
N LEU A 339 7.30 -8.61 16.02
CA LEU A 339 6.07 -8.64 16.81
C LEU A 339 6.34 -9.06 18.25
N TYR A 340 7.15 -10.10 18.48
CA TYR A 340 7.48 -10.61 19.81
C TYR A 340 8.38 -9.68 20.63
N HIS A 341 9.28 -8.93 19.97
CA HIS A 341 10.12 -7.95 20.67
C HIS A 341 9.35 -6.75 21.25
N ARG A 342 8.13 -6.47 20.81
CA ARG A 342 7.24 -5.44 21.39
C ARG A 342 6.56 -5.93 22.67
N SER A 343 6.38 -7.24 22.84
CA SER A 343 5.70 -7.84 24.00
C SER A 343 6.59 -7.97 25.23
N THR A 344 7.90 -7.82 25.10
CA THR A 344 8.84 -7.77 26.23
C THR A 344 9.02 -6.30 26.66
N PRO A 345 8.59 -5.90 27.90
CA PRO A 345 8.92 -4.58 28.43
C PRO A 345 10.43 -4.44 28.44
N ARG A 346 10.97 -3.40 27.82
CA ARG A 346 12.38 -3.01 28.04
C ARG A 346 12.50 -2.72 29.53
N LEU A 347 13.16 -3.58 30.28
CA LEU A 347 13.64 -3.27 31.62
C LEU A 347 14.51 -2.02 31.49
N ARG A 348 13.96 -0.87 31.91
CA ARG A 348 14.77 0.35 32.06
C ARG A 348 15.80 0.03 33.14
N PRO A 349 17.11 0.19 32.88
CA PRO A 349 18.07 0.14 33.97
C PRO A 349 17.65 1.18 35.00
N LYS A 350 17.47 0.78 36.24
CA LYS A 350 17.34 1.71 37.36
C LYS A 350 18.70 2.44 37.45
N LEU A 351 18.69 3.75 37.22
CA LEU A 351 19.78 4.66 37.58
C LEU A 351 19.78 4.83 39.08
#